data_b1179addb1d6657cde59f3967831a459
#
_entry.id   b1179addb1d6657cde59f3967831a459
#
_cell.length_a   1.000
_cell.length_b   1.000
_cell.length_c   1.000
_cell.angle_alpha   90.00
_cell.angle_beta   90.00
_cell.angle_gamma   90.00
#
_symmetry.space_group_name_H-M   'P 1'
#
loop_
_entity.id
_entity.type
_entity.pdbx_description
1 polymer ?
#
loop_
_entity_poly.entity_id
_entity_poly.type
_entity_poly.pdbx_seq_one_letter_code
_entity_poly.pdbx_strand_id
1 'polypeptide(L)'
;KAERKLRIFQTDAYLSIDLQQKLLTVVRRPAVIPDGAMPAVAVEERSFEPGDALLAEIESFLDAIARGSRPVVTGEDGLRALETATRIAGLVGRRL
;
A
#
# COMPACT_ATOMS: atom_id res chain seq x y z
N LYS A 1 -5.44 -10.32 18.91
CA LYS A 1 -5.54 -10.65 17.49
C LYS A 1 -4.66 -9.70 16.69
N ALA A 2 -3.69 -10.24 15.98
CA ALA A 2 -2.80 -9.41 15.14
C ALA A 2 -3.53 -8.98 13.88
N GLU A 3 -3.54 -7.68 13.65
CA GLU A 3 -4.20 -7.10 12.49
C GLU A 3 -3.36 -5.97 11.94
N ARG A 4 -3.06 -6.03 10.64
CA ARG A 4 -2.33 -4.96 9.94
C ARG A 4 -3.06 -4.64 8.66
N LYS A 5 -3.91 -3.63 8.74
CA LYS A 5 -4.74 -3.21 7.62
C LYS A 5 -4.56 -1.73 7.35
N LEU A 6 -4.59 -1.38 6.07
CA LEU A 6 -4.58 0.00 5.61
C LEU A 6 -5.73 0.20 4.64
N ARG A 7 -6.51 1.23 4.86
CA ARG A 7 -7.63 1.58 3.98
C ARG A 7 -7.41 2.96 3.41
N ILE A 8 -7.55 3.07 2.11
CA ILE A 8 -7.36 4.33 1.39
C ILE A 8 -8.64 4.66 0.65
N PHE A 9 -9.15 5.85 0.89
CA PHE A 9 -10.37 6.34 0.25
C PHE A 9 -10.01 7.43 -0.74
N GLN A 10 -10.40 7.24 -1.99
CA GLN A 10 -10.23 8.22 -3.05
C GLN A 10 -11.60 8.54 -3.64
N THR A 11 -11.67 9.60 -4.43
CA THR A 11 -12.93 10.01 -5.04
C THR A 11 -13.55 8.91 -5.91
N ASP A 12 -12.71 8.16 -6.62
CA ASP A 12 -13.13 7.16 -7.59
C ASP A 12 -12.79 5.73 -7.20
N ALA A 13 -12.15 5.52 -6.07
CA ALA A 13 -11.70 4.19 -5.67
C ALA A 13 -11.57 4.06 -4.16
N TYR A 14 -11.72 2.84 -3.70
CA TYR A 14 -11.45 2.45 -2.33
C TYR A 14 -10.48 1.28 -2.35
N LEU A 15 -9.40 1.37 -1.58
CA LEU A 15 -8.41 0.32 -1.47
C LEU A 15 -8.38 -0.21 -0.04
N SER A 16 -8.41 -1.51 0.09
CA SER A 16 -8.23 -2.19 1.38
C SER A 16 -7.03 -3.11 1.27
N ILE A 17 -6.03 -2.87 2.10
CA ILE A 17 -4.79 -3.63 2.10
C ILE A 17 -4.70 -4.39 3.42
N ASP A 18 -4.71 -5.71 3.34
CA ASP A 18 -4.51 -6.56 4.51
C ASP A 18 -3.10 -7.14 4.43
N LEU A 19 -2.19 -6.56 5.21
CA LEU A 19 -0.80 -6.98 5.21
C LEU A 19 -0.58 -8.31 5.91
N GLN A 20 -1.49 -8.68 6.80
CA GLN A 20 -1.41 -9.95 7.51
C GLN A 20 -1.80 -11.12 6.60
N GLN A 21 -2.86 -10.96 5.83
CA GLN A 21 -3.36 -12.01 4.93
C GLN A 21 -2.83 -11.88 3.51
N LYS A 22 -2.07 -10.82 3.22
CA LYS A 22 -1.52 -10.56 1.88
C LYS A 22 -2.63 -10.40 0.84
N LEU A 23 -3.63 -9.62 1.17
CA LEU A 23 -4.80 -9.42 0.34
C LEU A 23 -4.98 -7.93 0.00
N LEU A 24 -5.13 -7.64 -1.27
CA LEU A 24 -5.45 -6.31 -1.76
C LEU A 24 -6.83 -6.33 -2.40
N THR A 25 -7.72 -5.46 -1.94
CA THR A 25 -9.05 -5.28 -2.53
C THR A 25 -9.14 -3.86 -3.09
N VAL A 26 -9.50 -3.75 -4.35
CA VAL A 26 -9.71 -2.46 -5.00
C VAL A 26 -11.15 -2.40 -5.47
N VAL A 27 -11.87 -1.39 -4.99
CA VAL A 27 -13.24 -1.13 -5.41
C VAL A 27 -13.22 0.16 -6.23
N ARG A 28 -13.61 0.08 -7.50
CA ARG A 28 -13.57 1.22 -8.40
C ARG A 28 -14.97 1.68 -8.75
N ARG A 29 -15.13 2.98 -8.76
CA ARG A 29 -16.36 3.62 -9.18
C ARG A 29 -16.18 4.03 -10.65
N PRO A 30 -17.15 3.72 -11.55
CA PRO A 30 -17.00 4.11 -12.94
C PRO A 30 -17.00 5.63 -13.09
N ALA A 31 -16.15 6.14 -13.99
CA ALA A 31 -16.04 7.57 -14.23
C ALA A 31 -17.29 8.15 -14.86
N VAL A 32 -18.04 7.35 -15.63
CA VAL A 32 -19.27 7.77 -16.28
C VAL A 32 -20.38 6.80 -15.91
N ILE A 33 -21.48 7.33 -15.37
CA ILE A 33 -22.66 6.56 -15.04
C ILE A 33 -23.72 6.88 -16.11
N PRO A 34 -24.15 5.89 -16.92
CA PRO A 34 -25.22 6.15 -17.91
C PRO A 34 -26.51 6.59 -17.23
N ASP A 35 -27.24 7.46 -17.89
CA ASP A 35 -28.52 7.94 -17.38
C ASP A 35 -29.49 6.77 -17.14
N GLY A 36 -30.08 6.76 -15.93
CA GLY A 36 -31.02 5.73 -15.53
C GLY A 36 -30.42 4.42 -15.12
N ALA A 37 -29.09 4.31 -15.11
CA ALA A 37 -28.40 3.10 -14.66
C ALA A 37 -27.93 3.24 -13.21
N MET A 38 -27.95 2.14 -12.47
CA MET A 38 -27.32 2.09 -11.16
C MET A 38 -25.80 2.05 -11.33
N PRO A 39 -25.05 2.75 -10.49
CA PRO A 39 -23.59 2.68 -10.58
C PRO A 39 -23.11 1.25 -10.40
N ALA A 40 -22.44 0.73 -11.42
CA ALA A 40 -21.79 -0.57 -11.33
C ALA A 40 -20.43 -0.37 -10.66
N VAL A 41 -20.20 -1.10 -9.60
CA VAL A 41 -18.95 -1.04 -8.86
C VAL A 41 -18.09 -2.22 -9.30
N ALA A 42 -16.89 -1.94 -9.80
CA ALA A 42 -15.94 -2.98 -10.15
C ALA A 42 -15.11 -3.33 -8.91
N VAL A 43 -15.12 -4.61 -8.55
CA VAL A 43 -14.33 -5.10 -7.41
C VAL A 43 -13.23 -6.00 -7.92
N GLU A 44 -12.01 -5.71 -7.55
CA GLU A 44 -10.83 -6.47 -7.91
C GLU A 44 -10.12 -6.93 -6.65
N GLU A 45 -9.84 -8.21 -6.55
CA GLU A 45 -9.10 -8.76 -5.43
C GLU A 45 -7.82 -9.42 -5.92
N ARG A 46 -6.72 -9.18 -5.21
CA ARG A 46 -5.45 -9.82 -5.48
C ARG A 46 -4.91 -10.41 -4.18
N SER A 47 -4.57 -11.70 -4.25
CA SER A 47 -3.89 -12.38 -3.15
C SER A 47 -2.43 -12.53 -3.50
N PHE A 48 -1.58 -12.35 -2.51
CA PHE A 48 -0.14 -12.53 -2.67
C PHE A 48 0.30 -13.68 -1.80
N GLU A 49 1.28 -14.44 -2.27
CA GLU A 49 1.79 -15.56 -1.52
C GLU A 49 2.51 -15.09 -0.26
N PRO A 50 2.37 -15.83 0.85
CA PRO A 50 3.15 -15.51 2.04
C PRO A 50 4.62 -15.68 1.75
N GLY A 51 5.41 -14.77 2.28
CA GLY A 51 6.84 -14.78 2.06
C GLY A 51 7.55 -14.08 3.21
N ASP A 52 8.87 -14.20 3.21
CA ASP A 52 9.71 -13.49 4.17
C ASP A 52 10.06 -12.12 3.60
N ALA A 53 9.35 -11.09 4.06
CA ALA A 53 9.54 -9.73 3.57
C ALA A 53 10.95 -9.19 3.87
N LEU A 54 11.49 -9.53 5.03
CA LEU A 54 12.83 -9.08 5.40
C LEU A 54 13.88 -9.72 4.51
N LEU A 55 13.74 -11.00 4.23
CA LEU A 55 14.66 -11.70 3.32
C LEU A 55 14.57 -11.11 1.91
N ALA A 56 13.36 -10.86 1.41
CA ALA A 56 13.15 -10.26 0.09
C ALA A 56 13.81 -8.89 0.00
N GLU A 57 13.68 -8.08 1.05
CA GLU A 57 14.30 -6.76 1.12
C GLU A 57 15.83 -6.85 1.03
N ILE A 58 16.42 -7.75 1.82
CA ILE A 58 17.87 -7.94 1.83
C ILE A 58 18.37 -8.45 0.48
N GLU A 59 17.70 -9.45 -0.11
CA GLU A 59 18.05 -9.99 -1.42
C GLU A 59 17.97 -8.92 -2.51
N SER A 60 16.93 -8.10 -2.49
CA SER A 60 16.77 -7.02 -3.45
C SER A 60 17.90 -6.00 -3.37
N PHE A 61 18.31 -5.66 -2.16
CA PHE A 61 19.40 -4.73 -1.95
C PHE A 61 20.74 -5.28 -2.41
N LEU A 62 21.04 -6.54 -2.07
CA LEU A 62 22.27 -7.21 -2.50
C LEU A 62 22.33 -7.35 -4.02
N ASP A 63 21.21 -7.64 -4.66
CA ASP A 63 21.13 -7.74 -6.11
C ASP A 63 21.43 -6.39 -6.77
N ALA A 64 20.93 -5.30 -6.20
CA ALA A 64 21.21 -3.95 -6.69
C ALA A 64 22.70 -3.63 -6.61
N ILE A 65 23.37 -4.03 -5.53
CA ILE A 65 24.81 -3.85 -5.38
C ILE A 65 25.57 -4.65 -6.44
N ALA A 66 25.19 -5.92 -6.63
CA ALA A 66 25.86 -6.80 -7.59
C ALA A 66 25.74 -6.29 -9.02
N ARG A 67 24.61 -5.69 -9.37
CA ARG A 67 24.37 -5.17 -10.72
C ARG A 67 24.84 -3.73 -10.92
N GLY A 68 25.23 -3.05 -9.85
CA GLY A 68 25.56 -1.64 -9.89
C GLY A 68 24.35 -0.77 -10.22
N SER A 69 23.17 -1.26 -9.91
CA SER A 69 21.91 -0.56 -10.18
C SER A 69 21.37 0.12 -8.92
N ARG A 70 20.38 0.98 -9.13
CA ARG A 70 19.72 1.65 -8.03
C ARG A 70 18.81 0.67 -7.29
N PRO A 71 18.78 0.66 -5.94
CA PRO A 71 17.85 -0.21 -5.20
C PRO A 71 16.39 0.09 -5.55
N VAL A 72 15.53 -0.93 -5.47
CA VAL A 72 14.10 -0.76 -5.70
C VAL A 72 13.52 0.24 -4.69
N VAL A 73 13.93 0.13 -3.42
CA VAL A 73 13.60 1.12 -2.40
C VAL A 73 14.89 1.85 -2.03
N THR A 74 14.92 3.14 -2.31
CA THR A 74 16.12 3.97 -2.09
C THR A 74 16.13 4.58 -0.70
N GLY A 75 17.27 5.20 -0.36
CA GLY A 75 17.39 5.96 0.88
C GLY A 75 16.40 7.13 0.92
N GLU A 76 16.17 7.78 -0.22
CA GLU A 76 15.20 8.87 -0.33
C GLU A 76 13.78 8.37 -0.07
N ASP A 77 13.45 7.17 -0.53
CA ASP A 77 12.14 6.56 -0.27
C ASP A 77 11.97 6.30 1.23
N GLY A 78 13.01 5.77 1.88
CA GLY A 78 13.01 5.54 3.31
C GLY A 78 12.86 6.82 4.11
N LEU A 79 13.54 7.89 3.66
CA LEU A 79 13.44 9.19 4.31
C LEU A 79 12.02 9.74 4.23
N ARG A 80 11.38 9.66 3.06
CA ARG A 80 10.01 10.12 2.91
C ARG A 80 9.05 9.33 3.79
N ALA A 81 9.23 8.02 3.89
CA ALA A 81 8.41 7.18 4.75
C ALA A 81 8.57 7.57 6.22
N LEU A 82 9.79 7.80 6.65
CA LEU A 82 10.07 8.20 8.03
C LEU A 82 9.50 9.59 8.34
N GLU A 83 9.64 10.54 7.41
CA GLU A 83 9.08 11.87 7.59
C GLU A 83 7.55 11.81 7.73
N THR A 84 6.90 11.01 6.90
CA THR A 84 5.45 10.81 6.96
C THR A 84 5.03 10.18 8.29
N ALA A 85 5.72 9.14 8.71
CA ALA A 85 5.43 8.44 9.96
C ALA A 85 5.62 9.37 11.17
N THR A 86 6.68 10.16 11.16
CA THR A 86 6.98 11.11 12.23
C THR A 86 5.89 12.19 12.32
N ARG A 87 5.45 12.67 11.16
CA ARG A 87 4.39 13.67 11.11
C ARG A 87 3.08 13.12 11.65
N ILE A 88 2.72 11.90 11.27
CA ILE A 88 1.51 11.25 11.76
C ILE A 88 1.59 11.04 13.27
N ALA A 89 2.72 10.54 13.77
CA ALA A 89 2.94 10.32 15.20
C ALA A 89 2.80 11.63 15.99
N GLY A 90 3.32 12.72 15.45
CA GLY A 90 3.20 14.03 16.07
C GLY A 90 1.76 14.52 16.15
N LEU A 91 0.97 14.27 15.10
CA LEU A 91 -0.44 14.65 15.09
C LEU A 91 -1.25 13.82 16.07
N VAL A 92 -0.97 12.53 16.17
CA VAL A 92 -1.64 11.64 17.12
C VAL A 92 -1.32 12.06 18.55
N GLY A 93 -0.05 12.37 18.84
CA GLY A 93 0.37 12.82 20.16
C GLY A 93 -0.31 14.10 20.63
N ARG A 94 -0.64 15.01 19.71
CA ARG A 94 -1.32 16.26 20.04
C ARG A 94 -2.78 16.07 20.44
N ARG A 95 -3.39 14.95 20.10
CA ARG A 95 -4.77 14.67 20.46
C ARG A 95 -4.91 13.95 21.80
N LEU A 96 -3.80 13.50 22.33
CA LEU A 96 -3.75 12.86 23.64
C LEU A 96 -3.32 13.88 24.73
#